data_ecc6be70b8dd9f547ffc5c8d7974efbc
#
_entry.id   ecc6be70b8dd9f547ffc5c8d7974efbc
#
_cell.length_a   1.000
_cell.length_b   1.000
_cell.length_c   1.000
_cell.angle_alpha   90.00
_cell.angle_beta   90.00
_cell.angle_gamma   90.00
#
_symmetry.space_group_name_H-M   'P 1'
#
loop_
_entity.id
_entity.type
_entity.pdbx_description
1 polymer ?
#
loop_
_entity_poly.entity_id
_entity_poly.type
_entity_poly.pdbx_seq_one_letter_code
_entity_poly.pdbx_strand_id
1 'polypeptide(L)'
;MKLGLQGVSILYASGDFGAAGTQSQCCVNPGCAGGALQDGGSGGAFNPLFAASCPYVTAVGATQVNAGSSVSDPESAADFSGGGFSNVFAMPSYQTDAVNNYLANHSPGYSSSVFNSNGRAYPDISANGNNIAIVEYGEFTNVGGTSASTPIVASLFTLINNQLIAAGKPVIGFANPVLYMNPAAMNDIVSGNAPACLTDGFSAVPGWDPITGLGTPDYNRLLNVFMNL
;
A
#
# COMPACT_ATOMS: atom_id res chain seq x y z
N MET A 1 -0.58 10.07 14.48
CA MET A 1 -1.79 10.43 15.24
C MET A 1 -1.98 11.95 15.39
N LYS A 2 -1.07 12.72 16.04
CA LYS A 2 -1.30 14.17 16.28
C LYS A 2 -1.63 14.97 15.02
N LEU A 3 -0.91 14.76 13.92
CA LEU A 3 -1.15 15.46 12.65
C LEU A 3 -2.51 15.07 12.03
N GLY A 4 -2.88 13.77 12.07
CA GLY A 4 -4.19 13.32 11.58
C GLY A 4 -5.37 13.96 12.34
N LEU A 5 -5.23 14.15 13.66
CA LEU A 5 -6.22 14.89 14.47
C LEU A 5 -6.32 16.38 14.13
N GLN A 6 -5.31 16.94 13.47
CA GLN A 6 -5.29 18.31 12.98
C GLN A 6 -5.78 18.44 11.51
N GLY A 7 -6.31 17.37 10.93
CA GLY A 7 -6.77 17.36 9.54
C GLY A 7 -5.65 17.15 8.50
N VAL A 8 -4.45 16.73 8.91
CA VAL A 8 -3.34 16.46 8.00
C VAL A 8 -3.35 15.01 7.56
N SER A 9 -3.44 14.76 6.25
CA SER A 9 -3.24 13.44 5.66
C SER A 9 -1.75 13.17 5.52
N ILE A 10 -1.29 12.03 6.05
CA ILE A 10 0.11 11.58 5.89
C ILE A 10 0.09 10.33 5.04
N LEU A 11 0.67 10.44 3.84
CA LEU A 11 0.85 9.32 2.93
C LEU A 11 2.30 8.88 2.96
N TYR A 12 2.55 7.57 2.90
CA TYR A 12 3.89 7.01 2.93
C TYR A 12 4.04 5.88 1.91
N ALA A 13 5.13 5.89 1.16
CA ALA A 13 5.45 4.86 0.19
C ALA A 13 5.66 3.51 0.89
N SER A 14 5.03 2.44 0.39
CA SER A 14 5.05 1.15 1.06
C SER A 14 6.38 0.40 0.93
N GLY A 15 7.26 0.84 0.02
CA GLY A 15 8.55 0.23 -0.25
C GLY A 15 8.61 -0.44 -1.62
N ASP A 16 9.82 -0.74 -2.08
CA ASP A 16 10.08 -1.22 -3.44
C ASP A 16 10.77 -2.60 -3.47
N PHE A 17 10.54 -3.43 -2.43
CA PHE A 17 11.18 -4.74 -2.30
C PHE A 17 10.20 -5.83 -1.80
N GLY A 18 8.92 -5.73 -2.17
CA GLY A 18 7.89 -6.69 -1.74
C GLY A 18 7.79 -6.77 -0.22
N ALA A 19 7.78 -7.98 0.33
CA ALA A 19 7.72 -8.21 1.77
C ALA A 19 9.08 -8.07 2.49
N ALA A 20 10.15 -7.70 1.77
CA ALA A 20 11.46 -7.40 2.33
C ALA A 20 11.56 -5.92 2.73
N GLY A 21 12.48 -5.59 3.62
CA GLY A 21 12.81 -4.22 3.98
C GLY A 21 13.65 -3.51 2.92
N THR A 22 14.13 -2.30 3.23
CA THR A 22 15.03 -1.55 2.35
C THR A 22 16.21 -2.42 1.91
N GLN A 23 16.63 -2.26 0.64
CA GLN A 23 17.73 -3.04 0.05
C GLN A 23 17.47 -4.56 0.04
N SER A 24 16.23 -5.00 -0.10
CA SER A 24 15.82 -6.42 -0.10
C SER A 24 16.23 -7.21 1.16
N GLN A 25 16.31 -6.55 2.31
CA GLN A 25 16.71 -7.21 3.55
C GLN A 25 15.55 -7.98 4.19
N CYS A 26 15.81 -9.22 4.55
CA CYS A 26 14.90 -10.09 5.30
C CYS A 26 15.35 -10.24 6.75
N CYS A 27 14.44 -10.61 7.64
CA CYS A 27 14.78 -10.89 9.03
C CYS A 27 15.45 -12.26 9.16
N VAL A 28 16.53 -12.36 9.92
CA VAL A 28 17.19 -13.65 10.23
C VAL A 28 16.25 -14.51 11.09
N ASN A 29 15.58 -13.88 12.05
CA ASN A 29 14.67 -14.54 12.98
C ASN A 29 13.22 -14.08 12.79
N PRO A 30 12.22 -14.91 13.16
CA PRO A 30 10.82 -14.53 13.13
C PRO A 30 10.56 -13.20 13.83
N GLY A 31 9.75 -12.35 13.18
CA GLY A 31 9.42 -11.03 13.72
C GLY A 31 10.60 -10.07 13.86
N CYS A 32 11.73 -10.32 13.19
CA CYS A 32 12.98 -9.58 13.33
C CYS A 32 13.51 -9.57 14.79
N ALA A 33 13.28 -10.64 15.53
CA ALA A 33 13.76 -10.75 16.91
C ALA A 33 15.28 -10.54 16.97
N GLY A 34 15.71 -9.61 17.83
CA GLY A 34 17.11 -9.19 17.96
C GLY A 34 17.59 -8.22 16.86
N GLY A 35 16.72 -7.82 15.90
CA GLY A 35 17.05 -6.85 14.86
C GLY A 35 18.06 -7.34 13.81
N ALA A 36 18.38 -8.63 13.78
CA ALA A 36 19.33 -9.18 12.82
C ALA A 36 18.68 -9.32 11.43
N LEU A 37 19.33 -8.74 10.43
CA LEU A 37 18.92 -8.75 9.02
C LEU A 37 19.91 -9.54 8.16
N GLN A 38 19.41 -10.07 7.06
CA GLN A 38 20.21 -10.75 6.04
C GLN A 38 19.74 -10.35 4.64
N ASP A 39 20.56 -10.60 3.65
CA ASP A 39 20.20 -10.46 2.25
C ASP A 39 19.00 -11.37 1.91
N GLY A 40 18.02 -10.83 1.18
CA GLY A 40 16.84 -11.55 0.73
C GLY A 40 17.15 -12.80 -0.09
N GLY A 41 18.29 -12.84 -0.78
CA GLY A 41 18.82 -14.01 -1.47
C GLY A 41 19.22 -15.17 -0.55
N SER A 42 19.30 -14.95 0.77
CA SER A 42 19.49 -15.98 1.78
C SER A 42 18.20 -16.51 2.40
N GLY A 43 17.03 -15.99 1.96
CA GLY A 43 15.72 -16.30 2.54
C GLY A 43 15.46 -15.54 3.84
N GLY A 44 14.62 -16.09 4.69
CA GLY A 44 14.31 -15.55 6.01
C GLY A 44 12.86 -15.12 6.19
N ALA A 45 12.57 -14.54 7.35
CA ALA A 45 11.27 -13.97 7.64
C ALA A 45 11.10 -12.59 7.00
N PHE A 46 9.84 -12.19 6.77
CA PHE A 46 9.52 -10.91 6.17
C PHE A 46 9.90 -9.73 7.09
N ASN A 47 10.35 -8.65 6.45
CA ASN A 47 10.83 -7.45 7.11
C ASN A 47 9.96 -6.25 6.72
N PRO A 48 8.81 -6.04 7.39
CA PRO A 48 7.89 -4.97 7.07
C PRO A 48 8.51 -3.59 7.26
N LEU A 49 8.32 -2.71 6.26
CA LEU A 49 8.93 -1.39 6.26
C LEU A 49 8.27 -0.42 7.28
N PHE A 50 9.06 0.18 8.14
CA PHE A 50 8.71 1.41 8.87
C PHE A 50 9.07 2.62 7.96
N ALA A 51 8.25 3.70 7.82
CA ALA A 51 7.03 4.04 8.56
C ALA A 51 5.72 3.60 7.86
N ALA A 52 5.79 2.86 6.72
CA ALA A 52 4.59 2.36 6.03
C ALA A 52 3.70 1.49 6.94
N SER A 53 4.31 0.71 7.83
CA SER A 53 3.59 -0.12 8.80
C SER A 53 3.06 0.65 10.03
N CYS A 54 3.21 1.99 10.09
CA CYS A 54 2.62 2.79 11.16
C CYS A 54 1.08 2.87 10.98
N PRO A 55 0.26 2.64 12.05
CA PRO A 55 -1.20 2.64 11.93
C PRO A 55 -1.83 4.02 11.70
N TYR A 56 -1.05 5.09 11.72
CA TYR A 56 -1.52 6.47 11.59
C TYR A 56 -1.09 7.16 10.29
N VAL A 57 -0.60 6.39 9.32
CA VAL A 57 -0.31 6.86 7.96
C VAL A 57 -1.14 6.07 6.96
N THR A 58 -1.39 6.65 5.79
CA THR A 58 -1.92 5.91 4.64
C THR A 58 -0.73 5.39 3.85
N ALA A 59 -0.51 4.09 3.86
CA ALA A 59 0.55 3.44 3.11
C ALA A 59 0.11 3.23 1.66
N VAL A 60 0.97 3.62 0.71
CA VAL A 60 0.66 3.57 -0.72
C VAL A 60 1.58 2.59 -1.43
N GLY A 61 0.99 1.57 -2.03
CA GLY A 61 1.64 0.58 -2.88
C GLY A 61 1.71 1.01 -4.34
N ALA A 62 2.25 0.13 -5.17
CA ALA A 62 2.41 0.37 -6.60
C ALA A 62 1.63 -0.63 -7.46
N THR A 63 0.96 -0.10 -8.47
CA THR A 63 0.43 -0.86 -9.61
C THR A 63 1.21 -0.56 -10.88
N GLN A 64 0.90 -1.25 -11.94
CA GLN A 64 1.43 -0.99 -13.28
C GLN A 64 0.39 -1.25 -14.36
N VAL A 65 0.49 -0.47 -15.43
CA VAL A 65 -0.20 -0.77 -16.70
C VAL A 65 0.58 -1.88 -17.40
N ASN A 66 -0.12 -2.96 -17.74
CA ASN A 66 0.52 -4.12 -18.37
C ASN A 66 1.01 -3.78 -19.78
N ALA A 67 2.10 -4.41 -20.21
CA ALA A 67 2.66 -4.19 -21.55
C ALA A 67 1.62 -4.51 -22.64
N GLY A 68 1.40 -3.57 -23.56
CA GLY A 68 0.40 -3.68 -24.62
C GLY A 68 -1.03 -3.34 -24.22
N SER A 69 -1.28 -3.03 -22.95
CA SER A 69 -2.58 -2.56 -22.45
C SER A 69 -2.70 -1.04 -22.53
N SER A 70 -3.94 -0.58 -22.53
CA SER A 70 -4.30 0.85 -22.38
C SER A 70 -4.37 1.21 -20.90
N VAL A 71 -4.28 2.51 -20.58
CA VAL A 71 -4.50 3.04 -19.22
C VAL A 71 -5.94 2.85 -18.71
N SER A 72 -6.87 2.46 -19.58
CA SER A 72 -8.25 2.09 -19.23
C SER A 72 -8.44 0.61 -18.93
N ASP A 73 -7.43 -0.21 -19.23
CA ASP A 73 -7.48 -1.65 -18.95
C ASP A 73 -7.11 -1.91 -17.49
N PRO A 74 -7.50 -3.08 -16.93
CA PRO A 74 -7.14 -3.43 -15.56
C PRO A 74 -5.63 -3.41 -15.33
N GLU A 75 -5.21 -2.73 -14.27
CA GLU A 75 -3.82 -2.73 -13.80
C GLU A 75 -3.47 -4.06 -13.12
N SER A 76 -2.18 -4.33 -12.97
CA SER A 76 -1.67 -5.38 -12.09
C SER A 76 -0.83 -4.78 -10.97
N ALA A 77 -0.60 -5.54 -9.90
CA ALA A 77 0.40 -5.16 -8.90
C ALA A 77 1.77 -5.02 -9.57
N ALA A 78 2.53 -4.00 -9.21
CA ALA A 78 3.93 -3.94 -9.58
C ALA A 78 4.72 -4.96 -8.74
N ASP A 79 5.63 -5.70 -9.38
CA ASP A 79 6.39 -6.80 -8.76
C ASP A 79 7.34 -6.36 -7.63
N PHE A 80 7.62 -5.07 -7.56
CA PHE A 80 8.41 -4.46 -6.48
C PHE A 80 7.53 -3.91 -5.34
N SER A 81 6.19 -3.77 -5.51
CA SER A 81 5.33 -3.11 -4.52
C SER A 81 5.51 -3.66 -3.12
N GLY A 82 5.93 -2.80 -2.20
CA GLY A 82 6.17 -3.18 -0.81
C GLY A 82 4.88 -3.40 -0.03
N GLY A 83 4.86 -4.45 0.79
CA GLY A 83 3.70 -4.74 1.63
C GLY A 83 3.94 -5.84 2.64
N GLY A 84 2.95 -6.07 3.47
CA GLY A 84 3.04 -7.09 4.51
C GLY A 84 2.38 -6.70 5.83
N PHE A 85 2.91 -7.20 6.93
CA PHE A 85 2.32 -7.12 8.26
C PHE A 85 3.38 -6.67 9.27
N SER A 86 3.08 -5.65 10.07
CA SER A 86 4.00 -5.10 11.06
C SER A 86 4.41 -6.14 12.11
N ASN A 87 5.69 -6.15 12.44
CA ASN A 87 6.22 -6.92 13.57
C ASN A 87 6.10 -6.17 14.92
N VAL A 88 5.68 -4.89 14.89
CA VAL A 88 5.66 -3.98 16.06
C VAL A 88 4.26 -3.49 16.38
N PHE A 89 3.52 -3.02 15.37
CA PHE A 89 2.20 -2.44 15.55
C PHE A 89 1.12 -3.50 15.37
N ALA A 90 0.18 -3.55 16.31
CA ALA A 90 -1.00 -4.41 16.18
C ALA A 90 -1.91 -3.92 15.06
N MET A 91 -2.70 -4.81 14.52
CA MET A 91 -3.73 -4.53 13.53
C MET A 91 -4.76 -3.53 14.09
N PRO A 92 -4.93 -2.36 13.47
CA PRO A 92 -5.95 -1.40 13.90
C PRO A 92 -7.34 -1.85 13.49
N SER A 93 -8.35 -1.43 14.26
CA SER A 93 -9.73 -1.85 14.06
C SER A 93 -10.33 -1.50 12.69
N TYR A 94 -9.88 -0.41 12.08
CA TYR A 94 -10.41 0.03 10.79
C TYR A 94 -10.12 -0.94 9.64
N GLN A 95 -9.09 -1.80 9.73
CA GLN A 95 -8.74 -2.75 8.66
C GLN A 95 -9.09 -4.21 9.00
N THR A 96 -9.61 -4.48 10.20
CA THR A 96 -9.77 -5.85 10.73
C THR A 96 -10.59 -6.74 9.80
N ASP A 97 -11.72 -6.27 9.30
CA ASP A 97 -12.62 -7.09 8.46
C ASP A 97 -11.96 -7.44 7.12
N ALA A 98 -11.33 -6.47 6.47
CA ALA A 98 -10.65 -6.65 5.18
C ALA A 98 -9.46 -7.61 5.30
N VAL A 99 -8.63 -7.43 6.33
CA VAL A 99 -7.43 -8.26 6.56
C VAL A 99 -7.81 -9.67 7.00
N ASN A 100 -8.80 -9.83 7.86
CA ASN A 100 -9.28 -11.15 8.26
C ASN A 100 -9.91 -11.92 7.08
N ASN A 101 -10.61 -11.23 6.19
CA ASN A 101 -11.11 -11.84 4.95
C ASN A 101 -9.96 -12.35 4.08
N TYR A 102 -8.90 -11.56 3.89
CA TYR A 102 -7.70 -11.99 3.17
C TYR A 102 -7.06 -13.22 3.83
N LEU A 103 -6.82 -13.18 5.13
CA LEU A 103 -6.18 -14.29 5.86
C LEU A 103 -7.01 -15.57 5.83
N ALA A 104 -8.33 -15.47 5.83
CA ALA A 104 -9.22 -16.62 5.79
C ALA A 104 -9.32 -17.28 4.41
N ASN A 105 -9.30 -16.48 3.33
CA ASN A 105 -9.63 -16.95 1.99
C ASN A 105 -8.44 -16.98 1.02
N HIS A 106 -7.39 -16.20 1.28
CA HIS A 106 -6.30 -15.96 0.34
C HIS A 106 -4.90 -16.02 0.97
N SER A 107 -4.79 -16.47 2.23
CA SER A 107 -3.50 -16.56 2.91
C SER A 107 -2.51 -17.40 2.09
N PRO A 108 -1.25 -16.92 1.91
CA PRO A 108 -0.24 -17.65 1.14
C PRO A 108 0.27 -18.93 1.81
N GLY A 109 -0.27 -19.30 2.98
CA GLY A 109 0.12 -20.52 3.69
C GLY A 109 1.45 -20.46 4.44
N TYR A 110 2.06 -19.27 4.55
CA TYR A 110 3.28 -19.11 5.34
C TYR A 110 3.00 -19.25 6.84
N SER A 111 3.96 -19.84 7.56
CA SER A 111 3.88 -19.99 9.02
C SER A 111 4.07 -18.64 9.73
N SER A 112 3.72 -18.60 11.02
CA SER A 112 3.98 -17.44 11.90
C SER A 112 5.48 -17.12 12.09
N SER A 113 6.37 -18.01 11.66
CA SER A 113 7.81 -17.75 11.61
C SER A 113 8.20 -16.85 10.44
N VAL A 114 7.37 -16.72 9.41
CA VAL A 114 7.65 -15.91 8.21
C VAL A 114 7.08 -14.51 8.36
N PHE A 115 5.83 -14.36 8.83
CA PHE A 115 5.21 -13.06 9.05
C PHE A 115 4.24 -13.06 10.23
N ASN A 116 3.98 -11.88 10.79
CA ASN A 116 3.06 -11.67 11.91
C ASN A 116 1.64 -11.33 11.39
N SER A 117 0.76 -12.30 11.25
CA SER A 117 -0.62 -12.11 10.77
C SER A 117 -1.49 -11.20 11.65
N ASN A 118 -1.09 -10.92 12.89
CA ASN A 118 -1.80 -10.02 13.80
C ASN A 118 -1.30 -8.57 13.74
N GLY A 119 -0.28 -8.31 12.91
CA GLY A 119 0.29 -6.98 12.76
C GLY A 119 -0.55 -6.05 11.88
N ARG A 120 -0.29 -4.75 12.00
CA ARG A 120 -0.80 -3.74 11.06
C ARG A 120 -0.40 -4.15 9.64
N ALA A 121 -1.39 -4.39 8.80
CA ALA A 121 -1.23 -4.84 7.43
C ALA A 121 -1.20 -3.65 6.45
N TYR A 122 -0.31 -3.68 5.45
CA TYR A 122 -0.12 -2.59 4.48
C TYR A 122 0.28 -3.14 3.10
N PRO A 123 0.09 -2.36 2.00
CA PRO A 123 -0.40 -0.98 1.93
C PRO A 123 -1.90 -0.87 2.20
N ASP A 124 -2.39 0.38 2.30
CA ASP A 124 -3.83 0.65 2.41
C ASP A 124 -4.48 0.78 1.04
N ILE A 125 -3.82 1.48 0.14
CA ILE A 125 -4.22 1.72 -1.26
C ILE A 125 -2.98 1.75 -2.16
N SER A 126 -3.19 1.82 -3.48
CA SER A 126 -2.10 1.90 -4.46
C SER A 126 -2.39 2.93 -5.55
N ALA A 127 -1.37 3.22 -6.36
CA ALA A 127 -1.49 3.90 -7.64
C ALA A 127 -0.41 3.40 -8.60
N ASN A 128 -0.52 3.72 -9.90
CA ASN A 128 0.54 3.39 -10.85
C ASN A 128 1.90 3.91 -10.33
N GLY A 129 2.87 3.02 -10.26
CA GLY A 129 4.23 3.29 -9.81
C GLY A 129 5.29 2.80 -10.80
N ASN A 130 4.89 2.42 -12.03
CA ASN A 130 5.83 1.93 -13.03
C ASN A 130 5.73 2.72 -14.33
N ASN A 131 6.87 3.02 -14.95
CA ASN A 131 6.95 3.78 -16.21
C ASN A 131 6.27 5.15 -16.15
N ILE A 132 6.44 5.88 -15.05
CA ILE A 132 5.92 7.25 -14.91
C ILE A 132 6.83 8.18 -15.68
N ALA A 133 6.29 8.82 -16.74
CA ALA A 133 7.02 9.79 -17.51
C ALA A 133 7.17 11.11 -16.75
N ILE A 134 8.40 11.57 -16.59
CA ILE A 134 8.73 12.86 -15.99
C ILE A 134 9.66 13.66 -16.92
N VAL A 135 9.79 14.95 -16.65
CA VAL A 135 10.81 15.80 -17.27
C VAL A 135 11.85 16.14 -16.21
N GLU A 136 13.08 15.70 -16.42
CA GLU A 136 14.21 15.96 -15.54
C GLU A 136 15.33 16.63 -16.36
N TYR A 137 15.81 17.79 -15.91
CA TYR A 137 16.80 18.61 -16.62
C TYR A 137 16.46 18.92 -18.08
N GLY A 138 15.15 19.00 -18.42
CA GLY A 138 14.66 19.27 -19.77
C GLY A 138 14.52 18.04 -20.67
N GLU A 139 14.86 16.85 -20.20
CA GLU A 139 14.75 15.60 -20.92
C GLU A 139 13.60 14.73 -20.36
N PHE A 140 12.93 14.00 -21.26
CA PHE A 140 11.97 12.99 -20.84
C PHE A 140 12.67 11.77 -20.30
N THR A 141 12.28 11.35 -19.10
CA THR A 141 12.74 10.09 -18.49
C THR A 141 11.57 9.37 -17.83
N ASN A 142 11.75 8.08 -17.56
CA ASN A 142 10.78 7.27 -16.83
C ASN A 142 11.31 6.95 -15.43
N VAL A 143 10.44 7.08 -14.45
CA VAL A 143 10.72 6.68 -13.07
C VAL A 143 9.75 5.60 -12.62
N GLY A 144 10.13 4.86 -11.58
CA GLY A 144 9.29 3.84 -10.93
C GLY A 144 9.50 3.84 -9.43
N GLY A 145 8.65 3.08 -8.74
CA GLY A 145 8.65 2.92 -7.29
C GLY A 145 7.36 3.38 -6.64
N THR A 146 7.09 2.88 -5.45
CA THR A 146 6.01 3.38 -4.59
C THR A 146 6.21 4.85 -4.22
N SER A 147 7.44 5.36 -4.37
CA SER A 147 7.79 6.77 -4.26
C SER A 147 7.17 7.64 -5.38
N ALA A 148 6.81 7.05 -6.53
CA ALA A 148 6.05 7.72 -7.59
C ALA A 148 4.53 7.59 -7.35
N SER A 149 4.04 6.43 -6.90
CA SER A 149 2.64 6.20 -6.58
C SER A 149 2.12 7.13 -5.49
N THR A 150 2.92 7.35 -4.45
CA THR A 150 2.52 8.13 -3.27
C THR A 150 2.15 9.58 -3.60
N PRO A 151 2.94 10.37 -4.35
CA PRO A 151 2.55 11.73 -4.73
C PRO A 151 1.36 11.77 -5.70
N ILE A 152 1.11 10.72 -6.49
CA ILE A 152 -0.11 10.62 -7.31
C ILE A 152 -1.34 10.58 -6.41
N VAL A 153 -1.36 9.71 -5.39
CA VAL A 153 -2.45 9.65 -4.41
C VAL A 153 -2.56 10.96 -3.61
N ALA A 154 -1.42 11.55 -3.21
CA ALA A 154 -1.41 12.83 -2.50
C ALA A 154 -2.03 13.96 -3.33
N SER A 155 -1.76 13.98 -4.63
CA SER A 155 -2.36 14.94 -5.57
C SER A 155 -3.87 14.74 -5.67
N LEU A 156 -4.34 13.48 -5.75
CA LEU A 156 -5.75 13.14 -5.77
C LEU A 156 -6.44 13.59 -4.48
N PHE A 157 -5.86 13.35 -3.31
CA PHE A 157 -6.38 13.84 -2.02
C PHE A 157 -6.41 15.37 -1.97
N THR A 158 -5.42 16.04 -2.55
CA THR A 158 -5.39 17.51 -2.64
C THR A 158 -6.54 18.03 -3.50
N LEU A 159 -6.82 17.39 -4.62
CA LEU A 159 -7.97 17.74 -5.47
C LEU A 159 -9.29 17.56 -4.74
N ILE A 160 -9.47 16.44 -4.00
CA ILE A 160 -10.65 16.21 -3.16
C ILE A 160 -10.76 17.28 -2.07
N ASN A 161 -9.67 17.58 -1.36
CA ASN A 161 -9.65 18.63 -0.34
C ASN A 161 -10.06 19.99 -0.90
N ASN A 162 -9.64 20.31 -2.12
CA ASN A 162 -10.06 21.56 -2.78
C ASN A 162 -11.59 21.63 -2.98
N GLN A 163 -12.23 20.52 -3.37
CA GLN A 163 -13.67 20.44 -3.50
C GLN A 163 -14.39 20.52 -2.12
N LEU A 164 -13.85 19.85 -1.11
CA LEU A 164 -14.39 19.89 0.25
C LEU A 164 -14.35 21.32 0.81
N ILE A 165 -13.22 22.00 0.68
CA ILE A 165 -13.06 23.40 1.13
C ILE A 165 -14.02 24.32 0.37
N ALA A 166 -14.16 24.18 -0.94
CA ALA A 166 -15.12 24.95 -1.74
C ALA A 166 -16.57 24.72 -1.30
N ALA A 167 -16.88 23.54 -0.79
CA ALA A 167 -18.20 23.19 -0.23
C ALA A 167 -18.36 23.56 1.27
N GLY A 168 -17.35 24.19 1.89
CA GLY A 168 -17.36 24.53 3.32
C GLY A 168 -17.24 23.30 4.26
N LYS A 169 -16.72 22.19 3.76
CA LYS A 169 -16.54 20.94 4.50
C LYS A 169 -15.09 20.80 5.05
N PRO A 170 -14.90 20.00 6.11
CA PRO A 170 -13.56 19.65 6.61
C PRO A 170 -12.75 18.92 5.55
N VAL A 171 -11.43 19.07 5.61
CA VAL A 171 -10.48 18.29 4.78
C VAL A 171 -10.42 16.83 5.22
N ILE A 172 -9.88 15.95 4.37
CA ILE A 172 -9.82 14.48 4.57
C ILE A 172 -9.22 14.08 5.92
N GLY A 173 -8.08 14.68 6.34
CA GLY A 173 -7.36 14.26 7.53
C GLY A 173 -6.84 12.83 7.43
N PHE A 174 -6.99 12.02 8.50
CA PHE A 174 -6.61 10.60 8.50
C PHE A 174 -7.64 9.75 7.73
N ALA A 175 -7.27 9.32 6.53
CA ALA A 175 -8.18 8.74 5.55
C ALA A 175 -8.57 7.27 5.83
N ASN A 176 -7.69 6.47 6.44
CA ASN A 176 -7.82 5.01 6.46
C ASN A 176 -9.19 4.49 6.92
N PRO A 177 -9.79 4.97 8.02
CA PRO A 177 -11.12 4.49 8.43
C PRO A 177 -12.19 4.66 7.35
N VAL A 178 -12.15 5.78 6.62
CA VAL A 178 -13.10 6.06 5.54
C VAL A 178 -12.83 5.17 4.33
N LEU A 179 -11.56 4.96 3.96
CA LEU A 179 -11.18 4.11 2.84
C LEU A 179 -11.65 2.67 3.06
N TYR A 180 -11.36 2.08 4.23
CA TYR A 180 -11.76 0.71 4.56
C TYR A 180 -13.27 0.51 4.70
N MET A 181 -14.02 1.54 5.07
CA MET A 181 -15.49 1.51 5.06
C MET A 181 -16.10 1.63 3.66
N ASN A 182 -15.33 2.09 2.67
CA ASN A 182 -15.83 2.36 1.33
C ASN A 182 -14.95 1.72 0.24
N PRO A 183 -14.69 0.39 0.27
CA PRO A 183 -13.81 -0.28 -0.69
C PRO A 183 -14.31 -0.13 -2.14
N ALA A 184 -15.62 0.02 -2.36
CA ALA A 184 -16.21 0.27 -3.67
C ALA A 184 -15.75 1.59 -4.33
N ALA A 185 -15.09 2.49 -3.59
CA ALA A 185 -14.49 3.70 -4.15
C ALA A 185 -13.11 3.43 -4.80
N MET A 186 -12.62 2.19 -4.73
CA MET A 186 -11.36 1.75 -5.35
C MET A 186 -11.61 0.90 -6.59
N ASN A 187 -10.59 0.78 -7.44
CA ASN A 187 -10.49 -0.25 -8.46
C ASN A 187 -9.65 -1.38 -7.87
N ASP A 188 -10.27 -2.51 -7.66
CA ASP A 188 -9.64 -3.68 -7.08
C ASP A 188 -8.58 -4.28 -8.02
N ILE A 189 -7.41 -4.63 -7.52
CA ILE A 189 -6.30 -5.19 -8.29
C ILE A 189 -6.16 -6.67 -7.92
N VAL A 190 -6.42 -7.54 -8.90
CA VAL A 190 -6.55 -8.99 -8.67
C VAL A 190 -5.47 -9.82 -9.37
N SER A 191 -4.41 -9.19 -9.84
CA SER A 191 -3.33 -9.86 -10.56
C SER A 191 -1.96 -9.27 -10.22
N GLY A 192 -0.94 -10.13 -10.28
CA GLY A 192 0.44 -9.79 -9.92
C GLY A 192 0.85 -10.31 -8.53
N ASN A 193 2.14 -10.34 -8.30
CA ASN A 193 2.74 -10.73 -7.02
C ASN A 193 4.08 -10.00 -6.82
N ALA A 194 4.54 -9.91 -5.58
CA ALA A 194 5.79 -9.27 -5.20
C ALA A 194 6.68 -10.27 -4.43
N PRO A 195 7.53 -11.05 -5.14
CA PRO A 195 8.43 -12.02 -4.53
C PRO A 195 9.42 -11.37 -3.56
N ALA A 196 9.66 -12.02 -2.43
CA ALA A 196 10.63 -11.56 -1.45
C ALA A 196 11.16 -12.71 -0.58
N CYS A 197 12.36 -12.58 -0.04
CA CYS A 197 12.95 -13.50 0.95
C CYS A 197 12.94 -14.97 0.51
N LEU A 198 13.26 -15.26 -0.77
CA LEU A 198 13.19 -16.59 -1.41
C LEU A 198 11.79 -17.23 -1.35
N THR A 199 10.76 -16.42 -1.35
CA THR A 199 9.36 -16.86 -1.46
C THR A 199 8.66 -16.14 -2.61
N ASP A 200 7.46 -16.59 -2.98
CA ASP A 200 6.58 -15.89 -3.93
C ASP A 200 6.03 -14.57 -3.36
N GLY A 201 6.35 -14.26 -2.09
CA GLY A 201 5.85 -13.07 -1.40
C GLY A 201 4.35 -13.12 -1.20
N PHE A 202 3.69 -12.00 -1.44
CA PHE A 202 2.24 -11.91 -1.44
C PHE A 202 1.72 -11.76 -2.87
N SER A 203 0.46 -12.15 -3.11
CA SER A 203 -0.22 -12.01 -4.40
C SER A 203 -1.40 -11.06 -4.28
N ALA A 204 -1.67 -10.31 -5.37
CA ALA A 204 -2.89 -9.53 -5.51
C ALA A 204 -4.08 -10.48 -5.71
N VAL A 205 -5.15 -10.23 -4.96
CA VAL A 205 -6.35 -11.08 -4.91
C VAL A 205 -7.60 -10.20 -4.74
N PRO A 206 -8.82 -10.72 -5.00
CA PRO A 206 -10.04 -9.94 -4.79
C PRO A 206 -10.18 -9.39 -3.37
N GLY A 207 -10.49 -8.11 -3.27
CA GLY A 207 -10.56 -7.35 -2.03
C GLY A 207 -9.22 -6.78 -1.60
N TRP A 208 -9.04 -6.55 -0.30
CA TRP A 208 -7.77 -6.07 0.22
C TRP A 208 -6.69 -7.16 0.15
N ASP A 209 -5.49 -6.81 -0.27
CA ASP A 209 -4.31 -7.66 -0.24
C ASP A 209 -3.04 -6.89 0.19
N PRO A 210 -1.99 -7.60 0.66
CA PRO A 210 -0.79 -6.95 1.20
C PRO A 210 0.24 -6.51 0.12
N ILE A 211 -0.20 -6.23 -1.11
CA ILE A 211 0.62 -5.65 -2.19
C ILE A 211 0.00 -4.36 -2.70
N THR A 212 -1.33 -4.37 -2.92
CA THR A 212 -2.05 -3.25 -3.53
C THR A 212 -3.07 -2.61 -2.58
N GLY A 213 -3.25 -3.16 -1.37
CA GLY A 213 -4.24 -2.68 -0.43
C GLY A 213 -5.65 -2.87 -0.98
N LEU A 214 -6.49 -1.85 -0.83
CA LEU A 214 -7.85 -1.81 -1.40
C LEU A 214 -7.88 -1.56 -2.92
N GLY A 215 -6.71 -1.40 -3.55
CA GLY A 215 -6.56 -1.06 -4.96
C GLY A 215 -6.35 0.42 -5.23
N THR A 216 -6.62 0.87 -6.47
CA THR A 216 -6.36 2.24 -6.92
C THR A 216 -7.62 3.12 -6.77
N PRO A 217 -7.50 4.34 -6.21
CA PRO A 217 -8.67 5.19 -5.97
C PRO A 217 -9.30 5.71 -7.27
N ASP A 218 -10.61 5.55 -7.40
CA ASP A 218 -11.40 6.27 -8.40
C ASP A 218 -11.76 7.64 -7.86
N TYR A 219 -11.34 8.69 -8.56
CA TYR A 219 -11.52 10.07 -8.10
C TYR A 219 -12.98 10.43 -7.85
N ASN A 220 -13.87 10.10 -8.78
CA ASN A 220 -15.28 10.50 -8.67
C ASN A 220 -16.00 9.75 -7.55
N ARG A 221 -15.74 8.45 -7.43
CA ARG A 221 -16.31 7.63 -6.36
C ARG A 221 -15.80 8.08 -5.00
N LEU A 222 -14.49 8.31 -4.87
CA LEU A 222 -13.88 8.73 -3.61
C LEU A 222 -14.29 10.17 -3.22
N LEU A 223 -14.36 11.10 -4.18
CA LEU A 223 -14.90 12.44 -3.96
C LEU A 223 -16.34 12.37 -3.43
N ASN A 224 -17.18 11.54 -4.05
CA ASN A 224 -18.57 11.38 -3.60
C ASN A 224 -18.65 10.83 -2.17
N VAL A 225 -17.77 9.89 -1.79
CA VAL A 225 -17.68 9.41 -0.40
C VAL A 225 -17.40 10.57 0.55
N PHE A 226 -16.33 11.33 0.34
CA PHE A 226 -15.94 12.42 1.23
C PHE A 226 -16.93 13.60 1.22
N MET A 227 -17.61 13.84 0.11
CA MET A 227 -18.64 14.88 0.02
C MET A 227 -19.92 14.52 0.76
N ASN A 228 -20.14 13.26 1.13
CA ASN A 228 -21.34 12.81 1.85
C ASN A 228 -21.06 12.43 3.32
N LEU A 229 -19.84 12.66 3.80
CA LEU A 229 -19.52 12.64 5.23
C LEU A 229 -19.88 14.00 5.86
#